data_94c30844c56a1444cb88bdf9457a2107
#
_entry.id   94c30844c56a1444cb88bdf9457a2107
#
_cell.length_a   1.000
_cell.length_b   1.000
_cell.length_c   1.000
_cell.angle_alpha   90.00
_cell.angle_beta   90.00
_cell.angle_gamma   90.00
#
_symmetry.space_group_name_H-M   'P 1'
#
loop_
_entity.id
_entity.type
_entity.pdbx_description
1 polymer ?
#
loop_
_entity_poly.entity_id
_entity_poly.type
_entity_poly.pdbx_seq_one_letter_code
_entity_poly.pdbx_strand_id
1 'polypeptide(L)'
;MARANMNELLRKRMVATQQASEQQTGDAAYEQIFQMPVPQTETQFRDIPIGKLRPFFTADIGFHPYPRAKLEAFSEELKENGLYERILVRPIAGTDEFEILAGHNRTEAAKLADWTDIPATVMSVNDQRAISIAIATNLLRRQDLTIIERGKAYKALLDARNRHGFRTDLTSGESRQKYSARGIVAEFFGVTEYEIRKAVKLAQLIPPLAEIVETQPKKLNLTCADLIADYDEPTQEAFIEMCQIEGYALNKQTMAFIQAQCPPPSADQQAIYAAWRKARAKASQRAAAPPKKLSFDRKRFAPYLSKFKSDEEIEDLFLEFLRQRSSVQP
;
A
#
# COMPACT_ATOMS: atom_id res chain seq x y z
N MET A 1 -0.80 -13.94 -26.06
CA MET A 1 -0.63 -15.26 -25.40
C MET A 1 0.37 -15.26 -24.23
N ALA A 2 1.51 -14.58 -24.27
CA ALA A 2 2.51 -14.60 -23.18
C ALA A 2 2.02 -14.00 -21.84
N ARG A 3 1.17 -12.97 -21.84
CA ARG A 3 0.63 -12.33 -20.59
C ARG A 3 -0.37 -13.22 -19.84
N ALA A 4 -1.18 -14.01 -20.56
CA ALA A 4 -2.14 -14.93 -19.93
C ALA A 4 -1.42 -16.08 -19.20
N ASN A 5 -0.31 -16.56 -19.78
CA ASN A 5 0.48 -17.64 -19.20
C ASN A 5 1.25 -17.20 -17.92
N MET A 6 1.71 -15.95 -17.88
CA MET A 6 2.38 -15.37 -16.71
C MET A 6 1.41 -15.24 -15.50
N ASN A 7 0.19 -14.72 -15.72
CA ASN A 7 -0.80 -14.58 -14.66
C ASN A 7 -1.26 -15.93 -14.10
N GLU A 8 -1.35 -16.96 -14.93
CA GLU A 8 -1.69 -18.31 -14.49
C GLU A 8 -0.54 -18.95 -13.69
N LEU A 9 0.71 -18.74 -14.11
CA LEU A 9 1.89 -19.19 -13.39
C LEU A 9 2.04 -18.51 -12.03
N LEU A 10 1.74 -17.20 -11.97
CA LEU A 10 1.72 -16.43 -10.73
C LEU A 10 0.61 -16.90 -9.79
N ARG A 11 -0.60 -17.17 -10.30
CA ARG A 11 -1.69 -17.76 -9.50
C ARG A 11 -1.33 -19.14 -8.95
N LYS A 12 -0.74 -20.03 -9.75
CA LYS A 12 -0.29 -21.35 -9.29
C LYS A 12 0.79 -21.24 -8.21
N ARG A 13 1.75 -20.31 -8.36
CA ARG A 13 2.76 -20.04 -7.33
C ARG A 13 2.13 -19.49 -6.04
N MET A 14 1.22 -18.53 -6.12
CA MET A 14 0.53 -17.99 -4.95
C MET A 14 -0.25 -19.06 -4.20
N VAL A 15 -0.97 -19.94 -4.90
CA VAL A 15 -1.70 -21.07 -4.29
C VAL A 15 -0.74 -22.04 -3.62
N ALA A 16 0.37 -22.41 -4.28
CA ALA A 16 1.38 -23.29 -3.71
C ALA A 16 2.06 -22.66 -2.46
N THR A 17 2.34 -21.36 -2.49
CA THR A 17 2.94 -20.64 -1.36
C THR A 17 1.95 -20.46 -0.20
N GLN A 18 0.64 -20.32 -0.48
CA GLN A 18 -0.40 -20.30 0.57
C GLN A 18 -0.56 -21.65 1.29
N GLN A 19 -0.22 -22.77 0.63
CA GLN A 19 -0.25 -24.10 1.22
C GLN A 19 1.05 -24.47 1.95
N ALA A 20 2.15 -23.77 1.70
CA ALA A 20 3.41 -23.97 2.37
C ALA A 20 3.37 -23.52 3.85
N SER A 21 4.13 -24.16 4.71
CA SER A 21 4.30 -23.71 6.09
C SER A 21 4.94 -22.30 6.13
N GLU A 22 4.75 -21.58 7.25
CA GLU A 22 5.35 -20.23 7.41
C GLU A 22 6.87 -20.25 7.26
N GLN A 23 7.51 -21.31 7.79
CA GLN A 23 8.95 -21.51 7.64
C GLN A 23 9.33 -21.71 6.16
N GLN A 24 8.65 -22.61 5.44
CA GLN A 24 8.92 -22.87 4.02
C GLN A 24 8.71 -21.62 3.17
N THR A 25 7.67 -20.84 3.45
CA THR A 25 7.40 -19.56 2.79
C THR A 25 8.54 -18.56 3.02
N GLY A 26 9.01 -18.44 4.25
CA GLY A 26 10.13 -17.57 4.61
C GLY A 26 11.46 -18.01 4.01
N ASP A 27 11.72 -19.32 3.99
CA ASP A 27 12.92 -19.89 3.39
C ASP A 27 12.96 -19.70 1.87
N ALA A 28 11.84 -19.90 1.19
CA ALA A 28 11.73 -19.61 -0.25
C ALA A 28 11.97 -18.11 -0.55
N ALA A 29 11.44 -17.21 0.28
CA ALA A 29 11.71 -15.79 0.16
C ALA A 29 13.19 -15.46 0.41
N TYR A 30 13.82 -16.11 1.39
CA TYR A 30 15.23 -15.95 1.66
C TYR A 30 16.10 -16.37 0.47
N GLU A 31 15.87 -17.55 -0.08
CA GLU A 31 16.63 -18.05 -1.25
C GLU A 31 16.46 -17.16 -2.46
N GLN A 32 15.22 -16.79 -2.80
CA GLN A 32 14.96 -16.04 -4.01
C GLN A 32 15.33 -14.56 -3.90
N ILE A 33 14.96 -13.89 -2.79
CA ILE A 33 15.19 -12.46 -2.62
C ILE A 33 16.65 -12.17 -2.30
N PHE A 34 17.27 -12.93 -1.39
CA PHE A 34 18.66 -12.73 -0.99
C PHE A 34 19.65 -13.52 -1.84
N GLN A 35 19.17 -14.43 -2.71
CA GLN A 35 20.01 -15.28 -3.56
C GLN A 35 21.06 -16.06 -2.76
N MET A 36 20.69 -16.52 -1.58
CA MET A 36 21.55 -17.27 -0.65
C MET A 36 20.90 -18.59 -0.32
N PRO A 37 21.68 -19.68 -0.21
CA PRO A 37 21.16 -20.97 0.25
C PRO A 37 20.64 -20.84 1.67
N VAL A 38 19.52 -21.50 1.97
CA VAL A 38 18.97 -21.54 3.33
C VAL A 38 19.98 -22.27 4.23
N PRO A 39 20.51 -21.61 5.27
CA PRO A 39 21.39 -22.28 6.22
C PRO A 39 20.65 -23.43 6.92
N GLN A 40 21.30 -24.58 7.05
CA GLN A 40 20.78 -25.61 7.93
C GLN A 40 20.77 -25.08 9.36
N THR A 41 19.59 -25.05 9.97
CA THR A 41 19.39 -24.48 11.31
C THR A 41 18.69 -25.53 12.15
N GLU A 42 19.25 -25.79 13.32
CA GLU A 42 18.57 -26.60 14.32
C GLU A 42 17.27 -25.90 14.73
N THR A 43 16.18 -26.63 14.60
CA THR A 43 14.85 -26.21 15.08
C THR A 43 14.52 -26.96 16.35
N GLN A 44 14.12 -26.24 17.39
CA GLN A 44 13.69 -26.83 18.66
C GLN A 44 12.19 -26.57 18.83
N PHE A 45 11.46 -27.63 19.18
CA PHE A 45 10.03 -27.51 19.51
C PHE A 45 9.88 -27.45 21.03
N ARG A 46 9.30 -26.38 21.53
CA ARG A 46 9.05 -26.23 22.96
C ARG A 46 7.92 -25.22 23.22
N ASP A 47 7.35 -25.31 24.41
CA ASP A 47 6.44 -24.30 24.91
C ASP A 47 7.26 -23.13 25.50
N ILE A 48 6.84 -21.91 25.18
CA ILE A 48 7.52 -20.68 25.62
C ILE A 48 6.54 -19.83 26.43
N PRO A 49 6.96 -19.38 27.62
CA PRO A 49 6.17 -18.43 28.40
C PRO A 49 5.84 -17.17 27.56
N ILE A 50 4.57 -16.84 27.47
CA ILE A 50 4.10 -15.71 26.64
C ILE A 50 4.73 -14.39 27.08
N GLY A 51 5.03 -14.25 28.37
CA GLY A 51 5.73 -13.08 28.93
C GLY A 51 7.14 -12.86 28.39
N LYS A 52 7.80 -13.91 27.85
CA LYS A 52 9.14 -13.85 27.25
C LYS A 52 9.13 -13.56 25.74
N LEU A 53 7.96 -13.39 25.15
CA LEU A 53 7.81 -13.11 23.72
C LEU A 53 7.84 -11.60 23.46
N ARG A 54 8.61 -11.19 22.46
CA ARG A 54 8.70 -9.80 21.97
C ARG A 54 8.34 -9.77 20.50
N PRO A 55 7.67 -8.73 20.01
CA PRO A 55 7.43 -8.57 18.58
C PRO A 55 8.76 -8.33 17.86
N PHE A 56 9.00 -9.04 16.76
CA PHE A 56 10.17 -8.82 15.89
C PHE A 56 10.14 -7.46 15.20
N PHE A 57 8.95 -7.00 14.85
CA PHE A 57 8.76 -5.70 14.22
C PHE A 57 8.55 -4.60 15.25
N THR A 58 9.23 -3.48 15.02
CA THR A 58 8.91 -2.19 15.65
C THR A 58 7.65 -1.60 15.00
N ALA A 59 7.11 -0.54 15.60
CA ALA A 59 5.93 0.17 15.06
C ALA A 59 6.09 0.61 13.59
N ASP A 60 7.34 0.78 13.11
CA ASP A 60 7.62 1.24 11.75
C ASP A 60 7.41 0.15 10.68
N ILE A 61 7.47 -1.14 11.05
CA ILE A 61 7.35 -2.27 10.11
C ILE A 61 6.17 -3.18 10.50
N GLY A 62 5.48 -2.88 11.60
CA GLY A 62 4.41 -3.71 12.14
C GLY A 62 3.20 -3.82 11.22
N PHE A 63 2.64 -5.02 11.15
CA PHE A 63 1.34 -5.25 10.54
C PHE A 63 0.25 -5.05 11.59
N HIS A 64 -0.88 -4.44 11.20
CA HIS A 64 -1.98 -4.27 12.13
C HIS A 64 -2.46 -5.62 12.68
N PRO A 65 -2.81 -5.70 13.98
CA PRO A 65 -3.39 -6.91 14.55
C PRO A 65 -4.78 -7.18 13.98
N TYR A 66 -5.28 -8.39 14.16
CA TYR A 66 -6.68 -8.66 13.87
C TYR A 66 -7.60 -7.78 14.71
N PRO A 67 -8.77 -7.38 14.16
CA PRO A 67 -9.80 -6.70 14.94
C PRO A 67 -10.17 -7.49 16.21
N ARG A 68 -10.52 -6.79 17.29
CA ARG A 68 -10.80 -7.38 18.60
C ARG A 68 -11.76 -8.55 18.54
N ALA A 69 -12.88 -8.40 17.80
CA ALA A 69 -13.88 -9.46 17.65
C ALA A 69 -13.32 -10.74 16.99
N LYS A 70 -12.36 -10.57 16.02
CA LYS A 70 -11.71 -11.72 15.38
C LYS A 70 -10.71 -12.41 16.31
N LEU A 71 -10.01 -11.62 17.16
CA LEU A 71 -9.10 -12.18 18.17
C LEU A 71 -9.87 -12.93 19.26
N GLU A 72 -11.04 -12.43 19.70
CA GLU A 72 -11.91 -13.10 20.65
C GLU A 72 -12.44 -14.41 20.11
N ALA A 73 -12.95 -14.44 18.87
CA ALA A 73 -13.39 -15.67 18.21
C ALA A 73 -12.24 -16.68 18.10
N PHE A 74 -11.04 -16.21 17.76
CA PHE A 74 -9.85 -17.06 17.68
C PHE A 74 -9.40 -17.58 19.06
N SER A 75 -9.55 -16.77 20.10
CA SER A 75 -9.30 -17.19 21.48
C SER A 75 -10.20 -18.33 21.93
N GLU A 76 -11.51 -18.26 21.61
CA GLU A 76 -12.43 -19.37 21.91
C GLU A 76 -12.07 -20.65 21.12
N GLU A 77 -11.70 -20.50 19.83
CA GLU A 77 -11.20 -21.63 19.04
C GLU A 77 -9.98 -22.29 19.67
N LEU A 78 -9.03 -21.48 20.19
CA LEU A 78 -7.83 -21.98 20.88
C LEU A 78 -8.17 -22.75 22.17
N LYS A 79 -9.20 -22.31 22.92
CA LYS A 79 -9.65 -23.00 24.13
C LYS A 79 -10.26 -24.37 23.80
N GLU A 80 -11.02 -24.47 22.72
CA GLU A 80 -11.71 -25.68 22.32
C GLU A 80 -10.78 -26.70 21.63
N ASN A 81 -9.96 -26.22 20.69
CA ASN A 81 -9.24 -27.06 19.75
C ASN A 81 -7.71 -27.04 19.92
N GLY A 82 -7.20 -26.13 20.76
CA GLY A 82 -5.76 -25.90 20.87
C GLY A 82 -5.16 -25.19 19.66
N LEU A 83 -3.83 -25.15 19.59
CA LEU A 83 -3.09 -24.49 18.53
C LEU A 83 -2.68 -25.48 17.44
N TYR A 84 -3.19 -25.34 16.23
CA TYR A 84 -2.86 -26.24 15.10
C TYR A 84 -1.45 -26.00 14.54
N GLU A 85 -1.00 -24.75 14.47
CA GLU A 85 0.31 -24.38 13.92
C GLU A 85 1.11 -23.60 14.96
N ARG A 86 2.33 -24.10 15.30
CA ARG A 86 3.24 -23.43 16.24
C ARG A 86 3.60 -22.03 15.75
N ILE A 87 3.86 -21.11 16.70
CA ILE A 87 4.47 -19.83 16.35
C ILE A 87 5.94 -20.03 15.98
N LEU A 88 6.50 -19.17 15.13
CA LEU A 88 7.92 -19.15 14.80
C LEU A 88 8.60 -18.05 15.60
N VAL A 89 9.67 -18.39 16.30
CA VAL A 89 10.43 -17.47 17.14
C VAL A 89 11.92 -17.65 16.95
N ARG A 90 12.69 -16.61 17.27
CA ARG A 90 14.15 -16.70 17.43
C ARG A 90 14.58 -16.18 18.79
N PRO A 91 15.67 -16.70 19.38
CA PRO A 91 16.20 -16.18 20.64
C PRO A 91 16.80 -14.79 20.44
N ILE A 92 16.64 -13.92 21.45
CA ILE A 92 17.31 -12.62 21.52
C ILE A 92 18.65 -12.83 22.23
N ALA A 93 19.73 -12.45 21.53
CA ALA A 93 21.08 -12.65 22.05
C ALA A 93 21.29 -11.95 23.41
N GLY A 94 21.86 -12.66 24.37
CA GLY A 94 22.15 -12.12 25.71
C GLY A 94 20.95 -12.04 26.66
N THR A 95 19.81 -12.57 26.27
CA THR A 95 18.58 -12.62 27.09
C THR A 95 17.98 -14.00 27.10
N ASP A 96 16.93 -14.21 27.91
CA ASP A 96 16.08 -15.40 27.86
C ASP A 96 14.76 -15.18 27.13
N GLU A 97 14.70 -14.12 26.33
CA GLU A 97 13.54 -13.69 25.56
C GLU A 97 13.62 -14.13 24.09
N PHE A 98 12.49 -14.08 23.40
CA PHE A 98 12.35 -14.52 22.01
C PHE A 98 11.60 -13.49 21.17
N GLU A 99 12.05 -13.28 19.95
CA GLU A 99 11.33 -12.48 18.93
C GLU A 99 10.37 -13.36 18.14
N ILE A 100 9.12 -12.91 18.00
CA ILE A 100 8.08 -13.58 17.20
C ILE A 100 8.30 -13.25 15.73
N LEU A 101 8.72 -14.21 14.92
CA LEU A 101 8.86 -14.06 13.47
C LEU A 101 7.54 -14.26 12.75
N ALA A 102 6.72 -15.22 13.21
CA ALA A 102 5.37 -15.44 12.71
C ALA A 102 4.44 -15.94 13.82
N GLY A 103 3.17 -15.51 13.80
CA GLY A 103 2.17 -15.93 14.77
C GLY A 103 1.77 -14.86 15.79
N HIS A 104 2.00 -13.58 15.54
CA HIS A 104 1.59 -12.49 16.45
C HIS A 104 0.11 -12.58 16.86
N ASN A 105 -0.81 -12.78 15.90
CA ASN A 105 -2.24 -12.91 16.21
C ASN A 105 -2.56 -14.18 16.98
N ARG A 106 -1.80 -15.29 16.80
CA ARG A 106 -1.90 -16.51 17.63
C ARG A 106 -1.48 -16.22 19.06
N THR A 107 -0.40 -15.48 19.24
CA THR A 107 0.07 -15.07 20.58
C THR A 107 -0.94 -14.17 21.28
N GLU A 108 -1.52 -13.20 20.57
CA GLU A 108 -2.55 -12.32 21.15
C GLU A 108 -3.85 -13.08 21.49
N ALA A 109 -4.28 -14.00 20.63
CA ALA A 109 -5.44 -14.87 20.93
C ALA A 109 -5.16 -15.81 22.12
N ALA A 110 -3.95 -16.34 22.24
CA ALA A 110 -3.54 -17.16 23.39
C ALA A 110 -3.53 -16.38 24.72
N LYS A 111 -3.10 -15.09 24.69
CA LYS A 111 -3.23 -14.18 25.85
C LYS A 111 -4.70 -13.99 26.26
N LEU A 112 -5.61 -13.82 25.30
CA LEU A 112 -7.05 -13.71 25.57
C LEU A 112 -7.66 -15.02 26.04
N ALA A 113 -7.05 -16.16 25.74
CA ALA A 113 -7.43 -17.47 26.22
C ALA A 113 -6.83 -17.81 27.60
N ASP A 114 -6.13 -16.85 28.24
CA ASP A 114 -5.43 -17.00 29.53
C ASP A 114 -4.35 -18.09 29.52
N TRP A 115 -3.72 -18.33 28.36
CA TRP A 115 -2.58 -19.24 28.28
C TRP A 115 -1.32 -18.60 28.91
N THR A 116 -0.58 -19.39 29.69
CA THR A 116 0.73 -18.97 30.25
C THR A 116 1.86 -19.21 29.28
N ASP A 117 1.76 -20.28 28.49
CA ASP A 117 2.77 -20.74 27.55
C ASP A 117 2.14 -20.99 26.18
N ILE A 118 2.94 -20.91 25.12
CA ILE A 118 2.47 -21.16 23.76
C ILE A 118 3.44 -22.08 23.01
N PRO A 119 2.95 -23.10 22.28
CA PRO A 119 3.78 -23.95 21.45
C PRO A 119 4.53 -23.17 20.37
N ALA A 120 5.85 -23.30 20.35
CA ALA A 120 6.72 -22.56 19.45
C ALA A 120 7.75 -23.46 18.76
N THR A 121 8.14 -23.05 17.57
CA THR A 121 9.32 -23.52 16.85
C THR A 121 10.42 -22.46 17.01
N VAL A 122 11.48 -22.80 17.74
CA VAL A 122 12.63 -21.92 17.96
C VAL A 122 13.65 -22.16 16.88
N MET A 123 14.06 -21.09 16.19
CA MET A 123 15.01 -21.13 15.09
C MET A 123 16.14 -20.12 15.31
N SER A 124 17.40 -20.55 15.24
CA SER A 124 18.56 -19.64 15.23
C SER A 124 18.79 -19.13 13.81
N VAL A 125 18.21 -17.98 13.48
CA VAL A 125 18.27 -17.40 12.13
C VAL A 125 18.90 -16.00 12.18
N ASN A 126 19.60 -15.65 11.08
CA ASN A 126 20.11 -14.28 10.89
C ASN A 126 18.97 -13.29 10.58
N ASP A 127 19.29 -12.00 10.61
CA ASP A 127 18.30 -10.95 10.42
C ASP A 127 17.60 -11.02 9.04
N GLN A 128 18.31 -11.40 7.98
CA GLN A 128 17.71 -11.50 6.64
C GLN A 128 16.66 -12.59 6.57
N ARG A 129 16.99 -13.77 7.13
CA ARG A 129 16.05 -14.89 7.14
C ARG A 129 14.87 -14.59 8.07
N ALA A 130 15.12 -13.93 9.21
CA ALA A 130 14.08 -13.47 10.11
C ALA A 130 13.12 -12.48 9.40
N ILE A 131 13.66 -11.48 8.70
CA ILE A 131 12.88 -10.52 7.89
C ILE A 131 12.11 -11.24 6.78
N SER A 132 12.73 -12.21 6.08
CA SER A 132 12.08 -12.99 5.04
C SER A 132 10.88 -13.76 5.58
N ILE A 133 11.06 -14.48 6.69
CA ILE A 133 9.97 -15.23 7.33
C ILE A 133 8.83 -14.30 7.73
N ALA A 134 9.15 -13.25 8.46
CA ALA A 134 8.16 -12.36 9.02
C ALA A 134 7.37 -11.57 7.96
N ILE A 135 8.03 -11.11 6.90
CA ILE A 135 7.40 -10.32 5.84
C ILE A 135 6.69 -11.20 4.81
N ALA A 136 7.37 -12.24 4.29
CA ALA A 136 6.80 -13.06 3.24
C ALA A 136 5.51 -13.76 3.70
N THR A 137 5.50 -14.26 4.93
CA THR A 137 4.32 -14.88 5.54
C THR A 137 3.13 -13.94 5.56
N ASN A 138 3.32 -12.69 6.01
CA ASN A 138 2.24 -11.71 6.05
C ASN A 138 1.80 -11.28 4.65
N LEU A 139 2.73 -10.89 3.77
CA LEU A 139 2.40 -10.40 2.42
C LEU A 139 1.67 -11.43 1.55
N LEU A 140 1.96 -12.72 1.72
CA LEU A 140 1.36 -13.78 0.92
C LEU A 140 0.06 -14.34 1.52
N ARG A 141 -0.06 -14.36 2.86
CA ARG A 141 -1.22 -14.97 3.53
C ARG A 141 -2.31 -13.97 3.89
N ARG A 142 -1.97 -12.70 4.11
CA ARG A 142 -2.92 -11.66 4.50
C ARG A 142 -3.41 -10.85 3.30
N GLN A 143 -4.72 -10.88 3.07
CA GLN A 143 -5.37 -10.09 2.01
C GLN A 143 -5.82 -8.70 2.51
N ASP A 144 -5.91 -8.52 3.82
CA ASP A 144 -6.39 -7.32 4.51
C ASP A 144 -5.30 -6.24 4.70
N LEU A 145 -4.07 -6.50 4.25
CA LEU A 145 -2.97 -5.54 4.38
C LEU A 145 -3.20 -4.30 3.52
N THR A 146 -3.01 -3.14 4.15
CA THR A 146 -3.09 -1.85 3.48
C THR A 146 -1.91 -1.63 2.52
N ILE A 147 -2.02 -0.65 1.62
CA ILE A 147 -0.92 -0.31 0.71
C ILE A 147 0.28 0.27 1.48
N ILE A 148 0.04 0.95 2.59
CA ILE A 148 1.09 1.50 3.47
C ILE A 148 1.87 0.37 4.14
N GLU A 149 1.18 -0.61 4.73
CA GLU A 149 1.82 -1.77 5.35
C GLU A 149 2.63 -2.58 4.34
N ARG A 150 2.07 -2.81 3.14
CA ARG A 150 2.81 -3.46 2.05
C ARG A 150 4.05 -2.67 1.67
N GLY A 151 3.96 -1.33 1.61
CA GLY A 151 5.08 -0.45 1.32
C GLY A 151 6.19 -0.52 2.35
N LYS A 152 5.86 -0.49 3.64
CA LYS A 152 6.81 -0.67 4.74
C LYS A 152 7.50 -2.04 4.68
N ALA A 153 6.73 -3.09 4.42
CA ALA A 153 7.25 -4.45 4.28
C ALA A 153 8.21 -4.59 3.09
N TYR A 154 7.83 -4.08 1.91
CA TYR A 154 8.72 -4.07 0.74
C TYR A 154 9.99 -3.27 0.99
N LYS A 155 9.88 -2.09 1.63
CA LYS A 155 11.04 -1.28 2.01
C LYS A 155 11.99 -2.05 2.89
N ALA A 156 11.49 -2.72 3.93
CA ALA A 156 12.32 -3.51 4.85
C ALA A 156 13.08 -4.64 4.13
N LEU A 157 12.44 -5.36 3.20
CA LEU A 157 13.12 -6.39 2.39
C LEU A 157 14.20 -5.78 1.49
N LEU A 158 13.92 -4.66 0.83
CA LEU A 158 14.87 -3.98 -0.03
C LEU A 158 16.06 -3.43 0.76
N ASP A 159 15.82 -2.82 1.92
CA ASP A 159 16.87 -2.30 2.80
C ASP A 159 17.73 -3.43 3.37
N ALA A 160 17.13 -4.55 3.76
CA ALA A 160 17.85 -5.72 4.24
C ALA A 160 18.75 -6.31 3.15
N ARG A 161 18.26 -6.40 1.90
CA ARG A 161 19.04 -6.86 0.76
C ARG A 161 20.20 -5.91 0.45
N ASN A 162 19.95 -4.59 0.43
CA ASN A 162 20.98 -3.60 0.10
C ASN A 162 22.10 -3.54 1.12
N ARG A 163 21.82 -3.77 2.42
CA ARG A 163 22.84 -3.79 3.48
C ARG A 163 23.88 -4.90 3.31
N HIS A 164 23.55 -5.96 2.60
CA HIS A 164 24.46 -7.11 2.36
C HIS A 164 25.38 -6.95 1.16
N GLY A 165 25.54 -5.74 0.61
CA GLY A 165 26.53 -5.50 -0.43
C GLY A 165 26.26 -6.22 -1.76
N PHE A 166 25.02 -6.63 -2.03
CA PHE A 166 24.58 -6.97 -3.37
C PHE A 166 24.51 -5.71 -4.25
N ARG A 167 25.59 -4.90 -4.21
CA ARG A 167 25.87 -3.96 -5.28
C ARG A 167 26.07 -4.79 -6.53
N THR A 168 25.26 -4.53 -7.53
CA THR A 168 25.40 -5.04 -8.88
C THR A 168 26.65 -4.45 -9.54
N ASP A 169 27.82 -4.70 -8.99
CA ASP A 169 29.11 -4.50 -9.66
C ASP A 169 29.35 -5.69 -10.61
N LEU A 170 28.39 -5.92 -11.50
CA LEU A 170 28.58 -6.77 -12.65
C LEU A 170 29.12 -5.89 -13.78
N THR A 171 30.44 -5.83 -13.86
CA THR A 171 31.23 -5.27 -14.96
C THR A 171 31.18 -6.09 -16.26
N SER A 172 30.06 -6.77 -16.55
CA SER A 172 29.87 -7.46 -17.84
C SER A 172 28.51 -7.14 -18.44
N GLY A 173 28.55 -6.60 -19.64
CA GLY A 173 27.51 -5.85 -20.36
C GLY A 173 26.30 -6.61 -20.88
N GLU A 174 25.98 -7.85 -20.48
CA GLU A 174 24.89 -8.62 -21.13
C GLU A 174 23.69 -8.96 -20.23
N SER A 175 23.65 -8.57 -18.96
CA SER A 175 22.57 -8.94 -18.03
C SER A 175 21.93 -7.78 -17.26
N ARG A 176 22.13 -6.53 -17.67
CA ARG A 176 21.68 -5.35 -16.90
C ARG A 176 20.17 -5.21 -16.71
N GLN A 177 19.34 -5.92 -17.46
CA GLN A 177 17.88 -5.72 -17.42
C GLN A 177 17.11 -6.71 -16.52
N LYS A 178 17.75 -7.74 -15.97
CA LYS A 178 17.04 -8.85 -15.31
C LYS A 178 17.01 -8.85 -13.77
N TYR A 179 17.82 -8.03 -13.08
CA TYR A 179 18.04 -8.27 -11.65
C TYR A 179 18.10 -7.00 -10.78
N SER A 180 17.15 -6.06 -10.96
CA SER A 180 17.00 -5.02 -9.94
C SER A 180 16.52 -5.66 -8.63
N ALA A 181 16.95 -5.15 -7.48
CA ALA A 181 16.46 -5.64 -6.19
C ALA A 181 14.92 -5.62 -6.13
N ARG A 182 14.29 -4.59 -6.70
CA ARG A 182 12.84 -4.49 -6.84
C ARG A 182 12.26 -5.55 -7.76
N GLY A 183 12.93 -5.85 -8.88
CA GLY A 183 12.49 -6.88 -9.84
C GLY A 183 12.43 -8.26 -9.20
N ILE A 184 13.43 -8.62 -8.40
CA ILE A 184 13.46 -9.89 -7.67
C ILE A 184 12.33 -9.97 -6.64
N VAL A 185 12.12 -8.92 -5.86
CA VAL A 185 11.02 -8.84 -4.89
C VAL A 185 9.67 -8.88 -5.61
N ALA A 186 9.53 -8.16 -6.72
CA ALA A 186 8.32 -8.14 -7.54
C ALA A 186 7.98 -9.53 -8.09
N GLU A 187 8.98 -10.24 -8.61
CA GLU A 187 8.83 -11.58 -9.12
C GLU A 187 8.39 -12.57 -8.02
N PHE A 188 8.99 -12.48 -6.82
CA PHE A 188 8.65 -13.35 -5.72
C PHE A 188 7.19 -13.17 -5.27
N PHE A 189 6.72 -11.93 -5.13
CA PHE A 189 5.35 -11.63 -4.68
C PHE A 189 4.32 -11.60 -5.80
N GLY A 190 4.71 -11.77 -7.06
CA GLY A 190 3.80 -11.74 -8.20
C GLY A 190 3.19 -10.36 -8.47
N VAL A 191 3.91 -9.30 -8.18
CA VAL A 191 3.52 -7.90 -8.39
C VAL A 191 4.49 -7.22 -9.37
N THR A 192 4.17 -6.01 -9.81
CA THR A 192 5.05 -5.23 -10.68
C THR A 192 6.04 -4.38 -9.86
N GLU A 193 7.21 -4.07 -10.42
CA GLU A 193 8.15 -3.12 -9.82
C GLU A 193 7.52 -1.73 -9.59
N TYR A 194 6.57 -1.35 -10.44
CA TYR A 194 5.81 -0.12 -10.29
C TYR A 194 4.94 -0.13 -9.02
N GLU A 195 4.24 -1.23 -8.76
CA GLU A 195 3.43 -1.40 -7.55
C GLU A 195 4.27 -1.34 -6.29
N ILE A 196 5.44 -2.03 -6.27
CA ILE A 196 6.39 -1.94 -5.15
C ILE A 196 6.87 -0.51 -4.94
N ARG A 197 7.30 0.16 -6.02
CA ARG A 197 7.78 1.55 -5.94
C ARG A 197 6.71 2.46 -5.37
N LYS A 198 5.47 2.34 -5.84
CA LYS A 198 4.34 3.15 -5.38
C LYS A 198 4.02 2.87 -3.92
N ALA A 199 3.96 1.61 -3.51
CA ALA A 199 3.70 1.24 -2.12
C ALA A 199 4.80 1.76 -1.17
N VAL A 200 6.09 1.58 -1.53
CA VAL A 200 7.23 2.08 -0.77
C VAL A 200 7.21 3.61 -0.65
N LYS A 201 6.82 4.30 -1.72
CA LYS A 201 6.68 5.76 -1.69
C LYS A 201 5.56 6.21 -0.75
N LEU A 202 4.39 5.59 -0.84
CA LEU A 202 3.25 5.89 0.04
C LEU A 202 3.55 5.59 1.51
N ALA A 203 4.44 4.64 1.81
CA ALA A 203 4.89 4.36 3.16
C ALA A 203 5.77 5.48 3.78
N GLN A 204 6.13 6.51 3.01
CA GLN A 204 6.83 7.72 3.50
C GLN A 204 5.86 8.80 3.99
N LEU A 205 4.55 8.59 3.87
CA LEU A 205 3.56 9.51 4.43
C LEU A 205 3.63 9.48 5.96
N ILE A 206 3.50 10.68 6.56
CA ILE A 206 3.34 10.78 8.01
C ILE A 206 2.08 10.05 8.47
N PRO A 207 2.05 9.50 9.70
CA PRO A 207 0.95 8.65 10.17
C PRO A 207 -0.46 9.25 9.98
N PRO A 208 -0.73 10.54 10.25
CA PRO A 208 -2.05 11.11 10.04
C PRO A 208 -2.51 11.09 8.57
N LEU A 209 -1.60 11.34 7.61
CA LEU A 209 -1.94 11.28 6.19
C LEU A 209 -2.12 9.85 5.71
N ALA A 210 -1.30 8.93 6.20
CA ALA A 210 -1.44 7.49 5.92
C ALA A 210 -2.82 6.99 6.36
N GLU A 211 -3.26 7.33 7.59
CA GLU A 211 -4.59 6.99 8.10
C GLU A 211 -5.73 7.59 7.24
N ILE A 212 -5.60 8.84 6.80
CA ILE A 212 -6.62 9.45 5.91
C ILE A 212 -6.70 8.72 4.57
N VAL A 213 -5.58 8.33 3.98
CA VAL A 213 -5.55 7.55 2.73
C VAL A 213 -6.28 6.22 2.87
N GLU A 214 -6.12 5.55 4.00
CA GLU A 214 -6.71 4.23 4.26
C GLU A 214 -8.20 4.32 4.64
N THR A 215 -8.56 5.27 5.50
CA THR A 215 -9.92 5.37 6.06
C THR A 215 -10.84 6.29 5.27
N GLN A 216 -10.30 7.32 4.59
CA GLN A 216 -11.06 8.37 3.92
C GLN A 216 -10.57 8.62 2.47
N PRO A 217 -10.56 7.60 1.58
CA PRO A 217 -9.99 7.71 0.22
C PRO A 217 -10.70 8.76 -0.66
N LYS A 218 -11.91 9.18 -0.28
CA LYS A 218 -12.61 10.28 -0.95
C LYS A 218 -11.99 11.64 -0.65
N LYS A 219 -11.39 11.85 0.53
CA LYS A 219 -10.71 13.09 0.89
C LYS A 219 -9.29 13.16 0.34
N LEU A 220 -8.55 12.06 0.45
CA LEU A 220 -7.18 11.92 -0.05
C LEU A 220 -7.04 10.62 -0.83
N ASN A 221 -7.09 10.74 -2.16
CA ASN A 221 -6.91 9.58 -3.03
C ASN A 221 -5.43 9.24 -3.21
N LEU A 222 -5.15 7.99 -3.63
CA LEU A 222 -3.79 7.47 -3.82
C LEU A 222 -2.92 8.28 -4.79
N THR A 223 -3.52 9.01 -5.73
CA THR A 223 -2.76 9.85 -6.67
C THR A 223 -2.24 11.12 -6.00
N CYS A 224 -3.08 11.76 -5.18
CA CYS A 224 -2.66 12.93 -4.41
C CYS A 224 -1.69 12.55 -3.29
N ALA A 225 -1.93 11.42 -2.62
CA ALA A 225 -1.05 10.87 -1.60
C ALA A 225 0.36 10.57 -2.16
N ASP A 226 0.46 10.00 -3.37
CA ASP A 226 1.71 9.75 -4.07
C ASP A 226 2.50 11.05 -4.35
N LEU A 227 1.81 12.14 -4.67
CA LEU A 227 2.42 13.46 -4.87
C LEU A 227 2.84 14.11 -3.53
N ILE A 228 2.08 13.90 -2.46
CA ILE A 228 2.42 14.42 -1.11
C ILE A 228 3.63 13.68 -0.55
N ALA A 229 3.77 12.39 -0.82
CA ALA A 229 4.89 11.58 -0.37
C ALA A 229 6.26 11.99 -0.95
N ASP A 230 6.31 12.93 -1.91
CA ASP A 230 7.55 13.54 -2.39
C ASP A 230 8.08 14.63 -1.44
N TYR A 231 7.24 15.12 -0.51
CA TYR A 231 7.63 16.14 0.45
C TYR A 231 8.18 15.54 1.75
N ASP A 232 9.02 16.32 2.43
CA ASP A 232 9.50 15.99 3.77
C ASP A 232 8.38 16.05 4.82
N GLU A 233 8.60 15.43 5.98
CA GLU A 233 7.59 15.33 7.05
C GLU A 233 7.03 16.70 7.48
N PRO A 234 7.86 17.75 7.73
CA PRO A 234 7.34 19.07 8.12
C PRO A 234 6.42 19.71 7.06
N THR A 235 6.73 19.50 5.77
CA THR A 235 5.89 20.00 4.68
C THR A 235 4.60 19.19 4.54
N GLN A 236 4.66 17.88 4.79
CA GLN A 236 3.47 17.02 4.75
C GLN A 236 2.40 17.42 5.78
N GLU A 237 2.78 17.98 6.94
CA GLU A 237 1.84 18.45 7.97
C GLU A 237 0.84 19.47 7.42
N ALA A 238 1.26 20.35 6.50
CA ALA A 238 0.37 21.33 5.90
C ALA A 238 -0.82 20.71 5.15
N PHE A 239 -0.69 19.49 4.63
CA PHE A 239 -1.76 18.82 3.91
C PHE A 239 -2.82 18.19 4.82
N ILE A 240 -2.51 17.97 6.12
CA ILE A 240 -3.47 17.40 7.08
C ILE A 240 -4.68 18.32 7.19
N GLU A 241 -4.47 19.63 7.42
CA GLU A 241 -5.56 20.61 7.57
C GLU A 241 -6.44 20.67 6.32
N MET A 242 -5.83 20.58 5.12
CA MET A 242 -6.59 20.57 3.86
C MET A 242 -7.51 19.35 3.76
N CYS A 243 -7.07 18.19 4.24
CA CYS A 243 -7.86 16.96 4.26
C CYS A 243 -8.97 16.98 5.33
N GLN A 244 -8.84 17.81 6.38
CA GLN A 244 -9.84 17.91 7.44
C GLN A 244 -11.03 18.80 7.07
N ILE A 245 -10.91 19.65 6.02
CA ILE A 245 -11.97 20.55 5.59
C ILE A 245 -13.18 19.74 5.09
N GLU A 246 -14.33 19.98 5.68
CA GLU A 246 -15.57 19.31 5.31
C GLU A 246 -15.99 19.64 3.87
N GLY A 247 -16.43 18.61 3.14
CA GLY A 247 -16.84 18.75 1.73
C GLY A 247 -15.70 19.03 0.74
N TYR A 248 -14.43 19.02 1.21
CA TYR A 248 -13.29 19.23 0.33
C TYR A 248 -12.49 17.92 0.14
N ALA A 249 -12.08 17.66 -1.09
CA ALA A 249 -11.17 16.59 -1.45
C ALA A 249 -9.99 17.15 -2.25
N LEU A 250 -8.78 16.74 -1.89
CA LEU A 250 -7.60 17.04 -2.69
C LEU A 250 -7.69 16.34 -4.04
N ASN A 251 -7.39 17.06 -5.10
CA ASN A 251 -7.40 16.53 -6.45
C ASN A 251 -6.08 16.78 -7.18
N LYS A 252 -5.84 16.02 -8.25
CA LYS A 252 -4.60 16.07 -9.01
C LYS A 252 -4.26 17.46 -9.55
N GLN A 253 -5.26 18.25 -9.96
CA GLN A 253 -5.02 19.59 -10.50
C GLN A 253 -4.54 20.56 -9.42
N THR A 254 -5.15 20.50 -8.24
CA THR A 254 -4.71 21.28 -7.07
C THR A 254 -3.30 20.90 -6.66
N MET A 255 -3.00 19.59 -6.58
CA MET A 255 -1.66 19.12 -6.25
C MET A 255 -0.61 19.55 -7.26
N ALA A 256 -0.89 19.41 -8.56
CA ALA A 256 0.01 19.87 -9.62
C ALA A 256 0.28 21.39 -9.54
N PHE A 257 -0.74 22.18 -9.18
CA PHE A 257 -0.56 23.62 -8.99
C PHE A 257 0.31 23.92 -7.76
N ILE A 258 0.10 23.21 -6.65
CA ILE A 258 0.92 23.36 -5.43
C ILE A 258 2.36 23.00 -5.74
N GLN A 259 2.63 21.85 -6.38
CA GLN A 259 3.99 21.42 -6.71
C GLN A 259 4.71 22.38 -7.68
N ALA A 260 3.98 23.02 -8.58
CA ALA A 260 4.56 24.02 -9.47
C ALA A 260 5.00 25.31 -8.75
N GLN A 261 4.35 25.67 -7.64
CA GLN A 261 4.69 26.86 -6.84
C GLN A 261 5.66 26.51 -5.68
N CYS A 262 5.54 25.32 -5.14
CA CYS A 262 6.26 24.84 -3.98
C CYS A 262 6.81 23.44 -4.33
N PRO A 263 7.94 23.33 -5.06
CA PRO A 263 8.47 22.05 -5.48
C PRO A 263 8.99 21.23 -4.28
N PRO A 264 8.82 19.88 -4.31
CA PRO A 264 9.40 19.01 -3.30
C PRO A 264 10.95 19.03 -3.38
N PRO A 265 11.69 18.58 -2.34
CA PRO A 265 11.18 17.86 -1.18
C PRO A 265 10.70 18.76 -0.05
N SER A 266 11.12 20.00 0.06
CA SER A 266 10.83 20.88 1.20
C SER A 266 10.22 22.19 0.74
N ALA A 267 9.17 22.62 1.44
CA ALA A 267 8.54 23.92 1.20
C ALA A 267 7.99 24.48 2.51
N ASP A 268 7.93 25.81 2.58
CA ASP A 268 7.29 26.49 3.69
C ASP A 268 5.79 26.22 3.74
N GLN A 269 5.28 25.86 4.91
CA GLN A 269 3.85 25.54 5.10
C GLN A 269 2.94 26.70 4.70
N GLN A 270 3.32 27.96 4.98
CA GLN A 270 2.52 29.12 4.57
C GLN A 270 2.48 29.27 3.05
N ALA A 271 3.59 28.97 2.36
CA ALA A 271 3.63 28.96 0.90
C ALA A 271 2.70 27.88 0.30
N ILE A 272 2.68 26.68 0.92
CA ILE A 272 1.75 25.59 0.55
C ILE A 272 0.29 26.07 0.69
N TYR A 273 -0.08 26.68 1.83
CA TYR A 273 -1.43 27.22 2.05
C TYR A 273 -1.79 28.34 1.06
N ALA A 274 -0.84 29.23 0.76
CA ALA A 274 -1.07 30.30 -0.22
C ALA A 274 -1.29 29.73 -1.63
N ALA A 275 -0.49 28.75 -2.04
CA ALA A 275 -0.65 28.05 -3.33
C ALA A 275 -2.00 27.32 -3.41
N TRP A 276 -2.37 26.62 -2.33
CA TRP A 276 -3.66 25.94 -2.25
C TRP A 276 -4.87 26.89 -2.35
N ARG A 277 -4.86 28.03 -1.63
CA ARG A 277 -5.91 29.05 -1.71
C ARG A 277 -6.05 29.60 -3.13
N LYS A 278 -4.93 29.88 -3.80
CA LYS A 278 -4.92 30.32 -5.22
C LYS A 278 -5.49 29.24 -6.14
N ALA A 279 -5.16 27.97 -5.94
CA ALA A 279 -5.71 26.87 -6.73
C ALA A 279 -7.24 26.75 -6.56
N ARG A 280 -7.75 26.88 -5.34
CA ARG A 280 -9.20 26.88 -5.05
C ARG A 280 -9.92 28.06 -5.72
N ALA A 281 -9.40 29.28 -5.59
CA ALA A 281 -9.98 30.45 -6.22
C ALA A 281 -10.06 30.27 -7.74
N LYS A 282 -8.99 29.75 -8.37
CA LYS A 282 -8.96 29.46 -9.81
C LYS A 282 -9.95 28.36 -10.21
N ALA A 283 -10.15 27.36 -9.39
CA ALA A 283 -11.14 26.30 -9.62
C ALA A 283 -12.58 26.84 -9.52
N SER A 284 -12.87 27.68 -8.53
CA SER A 284 -14.18 28.33 -8.36
C SER A 284 -14.51 29.26 -9.54
N GLN A 285 -13.55 30.06 -10.02
CA GLN A 285 -13.72 30.88 -11.21
C GLN A 285 -13.99 30.07 -12.50
N ARG A 286 -13.30 28.90 -12.63
CA ARG A 286 -13.56 27.99 -13.76
C ARG A 286 -14.93 27.33 -13.68
N ALA A 287 -15.39 26.97 -12.48
CA ALA A 287 -16.72 26.40 -12.28
C ALA A 287 -17.85 27.42 -12.54
N ALA A 288 -17.60 28.69 -12.25
CA ALA A 288 -18.52 29.77 -12.51
C ALA A 288 -18.52 30.26 -13.98
N ALA A 289 -17.49 29.92 -14.77
CA ALA A 289 -17.42 30.25 -16.17
C ALA A 289 -18.42 29.39 -16.99
N PRO A 290 -19.14 29.99 -17.96
CA PRO A 290 -20.02 29.21 -18.81
C PRO A 290 -19.25 28.11 -19.54
N PRO A 291 -19.84 26.93 -19.75
CA PRO A 291 -19.19 25.82 -20.42
C PRO A 291 -18.74 26.22 -21.82
N LYS A 292 -17.48 25.94 -22.14
CA LYS A 292 -16.91 26.25 -23.48
C LYS A 292 -17.57 25.49 -24.63
N LYS A 293 -18.25 24.39 -24.34
CA LYS A 293 -19.05 23.60 -25.26
C LYS A 293 -20.30 23.12 -24.54
N LEU A 294 -21.45 23.34 -25.14
CA LEU A 294 -22.70 22.72 -24.76
C LEU A 294 -22.76 21.35 -25.45
N SER A 295 -22.87 20.28 -24.66
CA SER A 295 -23.12 18.95 -25.20
C SER A 295 -24.46 18.44 -24.68
N PHE A 296 -25.26 17.92 -25.61
CA PHE A 296 -26.56 17.34 -25.28
C PHE A 296 -26.53 15.83 -25.47
N ASP A 297 -27.29 15.11 -24.63
CA ASP A 297 -27.45 13.67 -24.79
C ASP A 297 -28.20 13.39 -26.12
N ARG A 298 -27.47 12.85 -27.10
CA ARG A 298 -27.97 12.57 -28.44
C ARG A 298 -29.23 11.67 -28.42
N LYS A 299 -29.36 10.76 -27.43
CA LYS A 299 -30.53 9.89 -27.31
C LYS A 299 -31.83 10.66 -27.04
N ARG A 300 -31.76 11.75 -26.28
CA ARG A 300 -32.93 12.59 -25.97
C ARG A 300 -33.38 13.43 -27.17
N PHE A 301 -32.47 13.75 -28.07
CA PHE A 301 -32.72 14.57 -29.24
C PHE A 301 -32.89 13.76 -30.52
N ALA A 302 -32.58 12.46 -30.51
CA ALA A 302 -32.65 11.58 -31.68
C ALA A 302 -33.97 11.67 -32.47
N PRO A 303 -35.19 11.74 -31.85
CA PRO A 303 -36.43 11.86 -32.57
C PRO A 303 -36.58 13.16 -33.38
N TYR A 304 -35.86 14.21 -32.98
CA TYR A 304 -35.93 15.55 -33.61
C TYR A 304 -34.79 15.76 -34.59
N LEU A 305 -33.62 15.16 -34.38
CA LEU A 305 -32.43 15.34 -35.20
C LEU A 305 -32.58 14.79 -36.62
N SER A 306 -33.44 13.80 -36.83
CA SER A 306 -33.71 13.21 -38.15
C SER A 306 -34.38 14.19 -39.13
N LYS A 307 -34.87 15.33 -38.66
CA LYS A 307 -35.55 16.36 -39.48
C LYS A 307 -34.58 17.38 -40.06
N PHE A 308 -33.32 17.42 -39.60
CA PHE A 308 -32.33 18.39 -40.03
C PHE A 308 -31.30 17.75 -40.96
N LYS A 309 -30.82 18.51 -41.94
CA LYS A 309 -29.86 18.03 -42.94
C LYS A 309 -28.39 18.24 -42.53
N SER A 310 -28.14 19.18 -41.62
CA SER A 310 -26.79 19.49 -41.12
C SER A 310 -26.78 19.91 -39.64
N ASP A 311 -25.62 19.87 -39.01
CA ASP A 311 -25.42 20.36 -37.64
C ASP A 311 -25.58 21.90 -37.59
N GLU A 312 -25.27 22.61 -38.66
CA GLU A 312 -25.42 24.06 -38.78
C GLU A 312 -26.90 24.48 -38.68
N GLU A 313 -27.83 23.76 -39.32
CA GLU A 313 -29.26 24.01 -39.20
C GLU A 313 -29.77 23.86 -37.76
N ILE A 314 -29.16 22.94 -36.99
CA ILE A 314 -29.51 22.72 -35.59
C ILE A 314 -28.97 23.86 -34.71
N GLU A 315 -27.74 24.32 -34.97
CA GLU A 315 -27.13 25.44 -34.29
C GLU A 315 -27.89 26.73 -34.53
N ASP A 316 -28.30 27.02 -35.79
CA ASP A 316 -29.06 28.19 -36.14
C ASP A 316 -30.44 28.23 -35.47
N LEU A 317 -31.15 27.10 -35.48
CA LEU A 317 -32.44 26.98 -34.78
C LEU A 317 -32.28 27.20 -33.26
N PHE A 318 -31.22 26.66 -32.68
CA PHE A 318 -30.97 26.84 -31.25
C PHE A 318 -30.60 28.28 -30.91
N LEU A 319 -29.81 28.93 -31.74
CA LEU A 319 -29.49 30.37 -31.61
C LEU A 319 -30.74 31.25 -31.75
N GLU A 320 -31.63 30.94 -32.69
CA GLU A 320 -32.88 31.64 -32.84
C GLU A 320 -33.80 31.47 -31.63
N PHE A 321 -33.93 30.24 -31.11
CA PHE A 321 -34.64 29.95 -29.87
C PHE A 321 -34.09 30.75 -28.68
N LEU A 322 -32.78 30.83 -28.53
CA LEU A 322 -32.12 31.56 -27.44
C LEU A 322 -32.35 33.09 -27.60
N ARG A 323 -32.30 33.63 -28.83
CA ARG A 323 -32.59 35.04 -29.09
C ARG A 323 -34.04 35.41 -28.75
N GLN A 324 -34.99 34.57 -29.13
CA GLN A 324 -36.41 34.77 -28.78
C GLN A 324 -36.67 34.73 -27.27
N ARG A 325 -35.94 33.87 -26.53
CA ARG A 325 -36.03 33.78 -25.07
C ARG A 325 -35.31 34.92 -24.35
N SER A 326 -34.20 35.41 -24.89
CA SER A 326 -33.43 36.52 -24.29
C SER A 326 -34.14 37.86 -24.47
N SER A 327 -35.01 38.00 -25.50
CA SER A 327 -35.82 39.21 -25.73
C SER A 327 -37.10 39.29 -24.90
N VAL A 328 -37.35 38.28 -24.04
CA VAL A 328 -38.54 38.16 -23.17
C VAL A 328 -38.23 38.42 -21.70
N GLN A 329 -37.12 39.09 -21.36
CA GLN A 329 -36.94 39.63 -20.00
C GLN A 329 -37.16 41.11 -19.99
N PRO A 330 -38.06 41.62 -19.11
CA PRO A 330 -38.32 43.04 -18.92
C PRO A 330 -37.13 43.78 -18.31
#